data_8c04450cecf281276e226e460685c295
#
_entry.id   8c04450cecf281276e226e460685c295
#
_cell.length_a   1.000
_cell.length_b   1.000
_cell.length_c   1.000
_cell.angle_alpha   90.00
_cell.angle_beta   90.00
_cell.angle_gamma   90.00
#
_symmetry.space_group_name_H-M   'P 1'
#
loop_
_entity.id
_entity.type
_entity.pdbx_description
1 polymer ?
#
loop_
_entity_poly.entity_id
_entity_poly.type
_entity_poly.pdbx_seq_one_letter_code
_entity_poly.pdbx_strand_id
1 'polypeptide(L)'
;MSHPPSSCPVADELSLAIERNELKLPAMPAWAAKVQRMLDDFNVSAGQIVSAVSRDPAFVAQLIRMANSATYAGKPRVDNVNSAVSRLGYKMLRNLIVAVSMAELSVLKKPNLRRHLDEFWQHSRDVAATCHVLAKSQKHLNPDQAMLAGLIHDIGRLPLLLYIENKNLDVDDVVINTLIRKCSARLGERLLQAWEFPPELVEIPMAHEDIYRETASRLASYADLVTVANMLTRATAKVVEWNKLSAVQRIGLDANLYREFFERFDRDLAAAREMFP
;
A
#
# COMPACT_ATOMS: atom_id res chain seq x y z
N MET A 1 -23.11 20.63 -16.19
CA MET A 1 -21.78 20.01 -16.45
C MET A 1 -20.73 21.12 -16.37
N SER A 2 -20.20 21.37 -15.18
CA SER A 2 -19.12 22.34 -14.97
C SER A 2 -17.80 21.62 -15.28
N HIS A 3 -17.10 22.07 -16.32
CA HIS A 3 -15.74 21.64 -16.59
C HIS A 3 -14.87 21.96 -15.36
N PRO A 4 -14.00 21.04 -14.89
CA PRO A 4 -13.05 21.39 -13.87
C PRO A 4 -12.15 22.51 -14.38
N PRO A 5 -11.73 23.45 -13.53
CA PRO A 5 -10.84 24.53 -13.95
C PRO A 5 -9.56 23.92 -14.53
N SER A 6 -9.20 24.33 -15.72
CA SER A 6 -8.08 23.78 -16.54
C SER A 6 -6.69 24.07 -15.97
N SER A 7 -6.56 24.88 -14.93
CA SER A 7 -5.30 25.14 -14.20
C SER A 7 -5.53 25.14 -12.70
N CYS A 8 -4.75 24.36 -11.97
CA CYS A 8 -4.65 24.43 -10.53
C CYS A 8 -3.21 24.88 -10.21
N PRO A 9 -2.99 26.20 -9.92
CA PRO A 9 -1.64 26.73 -9.74
C PRO A 9 -0.83 25.97 -8.69
N VAL A 10 -1.46 25.52 -7.63
CA VAL A 10 -0.81 24.71 -6.57
C VAL A 10 -0.37 23.35 -7.12
N ALA A 11 -1.16 22.74 -8.01
CA ALA A 11 -0.79 21.46 -8.62
C ALA A 11 0.37 21.62 -9.62
N ASP A 12 0.40 22.71 -10.36
CA ASP A 12 1.45 22.99 -11.33
C ASP A 12 2.77 23.32 -10.60
N GLU A 13 2.73 24.11 -9.52
CA GLU A 13 3.88 24.39 -8.66
C GLU A 13 4.42 23.11 -8.01
N LEU A 14 3.54 22.29 -7.45
CA LEU A 14 3.91 21.02 -6.83
C LEU A 14 4.51 20.05 -7.85
N SER A 15 3.94 19.95 -9.06
CA SER A 15 4.46 19.11 -10.12
C SER A 15 5.89 19.52 -10.52
N LEU A 16 6.14 20.83 -10.64
CA LEU A 16 7.48 21.38 -10.91
C LEU A 16 8.45 21.08 -9.76
N ALA A 17 8.03 21.24 -8.51
CA ALA A 17 8.86 20.92 -7.35
C ALA A 17 9.21 19.42 -7.28
N ILE A 18 8.27 18.55 -7.66
CA ILE A 18 8.50 17.11 -7.80
C ILE A 18 9.53 16.85 -8.91
N GLU A 19 9.38 17.44 -10.09
CA GLU A 19 10.29 17.24 -11.22
C GLU A 19 11.71 17.69 -10.89
N ARG A 20 11.86 18.82 -10.21
CA ARG A 20 13.15 19.39 -9.80
C ARG A 20 13.78 18.72 -8.58
N ASN A 21 13.09 17.72 -7.98
CA ASN A 21 13.52 17.07 -6.75
C ASN A 21 13.68 18.03 -5.54
N GLU A 22 12.89 19.09 -5.50
CA GLU A 22 12.90 20.12 -4.46
C GLU A 22 12.01 19.77 -3.27
N LEU A 23 11.17 18.74 -3.41
CA LEU A 23 10.23 18.31 -2.37
C LEU A 23 10.94 17.44 -1.34
N LYS A 24 10.93 17.89 -0.09
CA LYS A 24 11.44 17.09 1.03
C LYS A 24 10.46 15.97 1.36
N LEU A 25 10.78 14.75 0.94
CA LEU A 25 10.01 13.56 1.26
C LEU A 25 10.22 13.13 2.73
N PRO A 26 9.18 12.57 3.39
CA PRO A 26 9.35 12.04 4.74
C PRO A 26 10.34 10.87 4.73
N ALA A 27 11.29 10.92 5.67
CA ALA A 27 12.21 9.80 5.86
C ALA A 27 11.50 8.66 6.61
N MET A 28 11.85 7.42 6.26
CA MET A 28 11.42 6.29 7.07
C MET A 28 11.95 6.44 8.51
N PRO A 29 11.15 6.14 9.55
CA PRO A 29 11.62 6.15 10.92
C PRO A 29 12.92 5.36 11.08
N ALA A 30 13.88 5.90 11.83
CA ALA A 30 15.25 5.34 11.92
C ALA A 30 15.26 3.87 12.42
N TRP A 31 14.34 3.53 13.33
CA TRP A 31 14.20 2.15 13.82
C TRP A 31 13.72 1.21 12.72
N ALA A 32 12.76 1.63 11.90
CA ALA A 32 12.19 0.85 10.81
C ALA A 32 13.22 0.61 9.69
N ALA A 33 13.92 1.67 9.27
CA ALA A 33 15.01 1.57 8.30
C ALA A 33 16.14 0.64 8.79
N LYS A 34 16.44 0.66 10.09
CA LYS A 34 17.43 -0.25 10.69
C LYS A 34 16.95 -1.71 10.59
N VAL A 35 15.71 -2.01 11.00
CA VAL A 35 15.19 -3.38 10.97
C VAL A 35 15.05 -3.88 9.53
N GLN A 36 14.64 -3.03 8.58
CA GLN A 36 14.60 -3.42 7.17
C GLN A 36 15.98 -3.86 6.67
N ARG A 37 17.04 -3.09 6.92
CA ARG A 37 18.41 -3.50 6.56
C ARG A 37 18.84 -4.81 7.21
N MET A 38 18.44 -5.04 8.47
CA MET A 38 18.71 -6.30 9.15
C MET A 38 17.99 -7.49 8.51
N LEU A 39 16.80 -7.28 7.96
CA LEU A 39 16.04 -8.33 7.25
C LEU A 39 16.67 -8.70 5.88
N ASP A 40 17.50 -7.84 5.31
CA ASP A 40 18.21 -8.06 4.04
C ASP A 40 19.63 -8.62 4.25
N ASP A 41 20.16 -8.58 5.48
CA ASP A 41 21.50 -9.07 5.80
C ASP A 41 21.45 -10.53 6.23
N PHE A 42 22.03 -11.42 5.41
CA PHE A 42 22.12 -12.85 5.69
C PHE A 42 22.94 -13.21 6.94
N ASN A 43 23.78 -12.30 7.43
CA ASN A 43 24.58 -12.49 8.65
C ASN A 43 23.80 -12.16 9.92
N VAL A 44 22.63 -11.56 9.83
CA VAL A 44 21.82 -11.20 10.99
C VAL A 44 20.98 -12.40 11.43
N SER A 45 21.13 -12.77 12.70
CA SER A 45 20.37 -13.87 13.29
C SER A 45 18.92 -13.45 13.61
N ALA A 46 18.01 -14.44 13.66
CA ALA A 46 16.64 -14.22 14.09
C ALA A 46 16.54 -13.55 15.47
N GLY A 47 17.42 -13.91 16.42
CA GLY A 47 17.46 -13.31 17.75
C GLY A 47 17.82 -11.81 17.73
N GLN A 48 18.68 -11.38 16.82
CA GLN A 48 19.03 -9.96 16.66
C GLN A 48 17.83 -9.18 16.09
N ILE A 49 17.12 -9.73 15.11
CA ILE A 49 15.89 -9.13 14.56
C ILE A 49 14.83 -9.01 15.65
N VAL A 50 14.57 -10.08 16.39
CA VAL A 50 13.62 -10.07 17.52
C VAL A 50 14.01 -9.02 18.56
N SER A 51 15.29 -8.93 18.93
CA SER A 51 15.78 -7.91 19.87
C SER A 51 15.58 -6.48 19.35
N ALA A 52 15.74 -6.26 18.05
CA ALA A 52 15.56 -4.94 17.46
C ALA A 52 14.10 -4.50 17.47
N VAL A 53 13.16 -5.40 17.08
CA VAL A 53 11.71 -5.09 17.03
C VAL A 53 11.08 -5.03 18.41
N SER A 54 11.64 -5.72 19.42
CA SER A 54 11.12 -5.73 20.81
C SER A 54 11.33 -4.40 21.54
N ARG A 55 12.05 -3.44 20.96
CA ARG A 55 12.29 -2.14 21.59
C ARG A 55 11.11 -1.19 21.53
N ASP A 56 10.18 -1.43 20.62
CA ASP A 56 8.97 -0.63 20.47
C ASP A 56 7.74 -1.42 20.95
N PRO A 57 7.14 -1.05 22.10
CA PRO A 57 5.97 -1.76 22.65
C PRO A 57 4.74 -1.69 21.74
N ALA A 58 4.54 -0.59 20.99
CA ALA A 58 3.41 -0.43 20.09
C ALA A 58 3.57 -1.38 18.90
N PHE A 59 4.76 -1.46 18.31
CA PHE A 59 5.08 -2.42 17.27
C PHE A 59 4.90 -3.87 17.74
N VAL A 60 5.37 -4.22 18.95
CA VAL A 60 5.20 -5.55 19.53
C VAL A 60 3.72 -5.92 19.67
N ALA A 61 2.89 -4.99 20.16
CA ALA A 61 1.45 -5.23 20.27
C ALA A 61 0.80 -5.50 18.92
N GLN A 62 1.17 -4.76 17.88
CA GLN A 62 0.72 -4.96 16.49
C GLN A 62 1.15 -6.32 15.95
N LEU A 63 2.43 -6.67 16.13
CA LEU A 63 3.01 -7.94 15.68
C LEU A 63 2.28 -9.15 16.30
N ILE A 64 2.04 -9.12 17.61
CA ILE A 64 1.32 -10.18 18.31
C ILE A 64 -0.15 -10.24 17.87
N ARG A 65 -0.80 -9.08 17.68
CA ARG A 65 -2.17 -9.01 17.18
C ARG A 65 -2.28 -9.66 15.80
N MET A 66 -1.39 -9.29 14.87
CA MET A 66 -1.34 -9.86 13.52
C MET A 66 -1.11 -11.37 13.55
N ALA A 67 -0.16 -11.84 14.37
CA ALA A 67 0.12 -13.28 14.52
C ALA A 67 -1.06 -14.08 15.08
N ASN A 68 -2.01 -13.44 15.77
CA ASN A 68 -3.23 -14.03 16.32
C ASN A 68 -4.49 -13.70 15.50
N SER A 69 -4.37 -13.08 14.34
CA SER A 69 -5.50 -12.76 13.46
C SER A 69 -6.16 -14.02 12.88
N ALA A 70 -7.35 -13.88 12.35
CA ALA A 70 -8.13 -14.97 11.75
C ALA A 70 -7.38 -15.70 10.63
N THR A 71 -6.48 -15.02 9.90
CA THR A 71 -5.63 -15.62 8.86
C THR A 71 -4.72 -16.74 9.41
N TYR A 72 -4.33 -16.64 10.67
CA TYR A 72 -3.48 -17.63 11.36
C TYR A 72 -4.27 -18.49 12.37
N ALA A 73 -5.61 -18.52 12.27
CA ALA A 73 -6.47 -19.31 13.12
C ALA A 73 -6.13 -20.81 13.05
N GLY A 74 -6.48 -21.55 14.10
CA GLY A 74 -6.20 -22.99 14.21
C GLY A 74 -4.81 -23.34 14.76
N LYS A 75 -3.95 -22.32 15.07
CA LYS A 75 -2.67 -22.50 15.74
C LYS A 75 -2.74 -22.00 17.19
N PRO A 76 -1.89 -22.51 18.11
CA PRO A 76 -1.84 -22.02 19.49
C PRO A 76 -1.66 -20.50 19.55
N ARG A 77 -2.26 -19.84 20.54
CA ARG A 77 -2.13 -18.38 20.71
C ARG A 77 -0.68 -17.98 20.95
N VAL A 78 -0.26 -16.92 20.29
CA VAL A 78 1.07 -16.31 20.43
C VAL A 78 0.99 -15.18 21.46
N ASP A 79 1.96 -15.16 22.38
CA ASP A 79 2.08 -14.18 23.47
C ASP A 79 3.46 -13.51 23.52
N ASN A 80 4.37 -13.88 22.63
CA ASN A 80 5.73 -13.36 22.60
C ASN A 80 6.25 -13.08 21.19
N VAL A 81 7.25 -12.20 21.08
CA VAL A 81 7.81 -11.71 19.81
C VAL A 81 8.46 -12.83 18.98
N ASN A 82 9.20 -13.76 19.62
CA ASN A 82 9.84 -14.87 18.92
C ASN A 82 8.81 -15.73 18.17
N SER A 83 7.74 -16.12 18.87
CA SER A 83 6.67 -16.93 18.29
C SER A 83 5.90 -16.17 17.22
N ALA A 84 5.71 -14.84 17.40
CA ALA A 84 5.07 -13.99 16.40
C ALA A 84 5.90 -13.91 15.11
N VAL A 85 7.19 -13.61 15.21
CA VAL A 85 8.11 -13.56 14.06
C VAL A 85 8.20 -14.92 13.35
N SER A 86 8.30 -16.02 14.12
CA SER A 86 8.34 -17.38 13.55
C SER A 86 7.05 -17.74 12.80
N ARG A 87 5.89 -17.27 13.28
CA ARG A 87 4.59 -17.53 12.65
C ARG A 87 4.38 -16.71 11.37
N LEU A 88 4.71 -15.43 11.42
CA LEU A 88 4.49 -14.48 10.34
C LEU A 88 5.56 -14.57 9.24
N GLY A 89 6.80 -14.87 9.64
CA GLY A 89 7.95 -14.81 8.74
C GLY A 89 8.44 -13.37 8.47
N TYR A 90 9.61 -13.27 7.88
CA TYR A 90 10.27 -11.98 7.64
C TYR A 90 9.57 -11.10 6.60
N LYS A 91 8.90 -11.69 5.61
CA LYS A 91 8.15 -10.92 4.61
C LYS A 91 6.99 -10.16 5.25
N MET A 92 6.18 -10.84 6.09
CA MET A 92 5.10 -10.19 6.79
C MET A 92 5.59 -9.21 7.86
N LEU A 93 6.70 -9.52 8.54
CA LEU A 93 7.36 -8.58 9.45
C LEU A 93 7.74 -7.28 8.72
N ARG A 94 8.32 -7.37 7.52
CA ARG A 94 8.62 -6.21 6.67
C ARG A 94 7.37 -5.38 6.36
N ASN A 95 6.28 -6.04 5.97
CA ASN A 95 5.01 -5.38 5.66
C ASN A 95 4.49 -4.59 6.86
N LEU A 96 4.54 -5.20 8.06
CA LEU A 96 4.12 -4.53 9.28
C LEU A 96 5.00 -3.32 9.63
N ILE A 97 6.32 -3.43 9.45
CA ILE A 97 7.26 -2.31 9.65
C ILE A 97 6.88 -1.13 8.76
N VAL A 98 6.58 -1.39 7.48
CA VAL A 98 6.16 -0.34 6.54
C VAL A 98 4.85 0.29 6.99
N ALA A 99 3.84 -0.52 7.32
CA ALA A 99 2.53 -0.02 7.76
C ALA A 99 2.63 0.86 9.01
N VAL A 100 3.39 0.43 10.02
CA VAL A 100 3.60 1.21 11.25
C VAL A 100 4.38 2.50 10.96
N SER A 101 5.42 2.42 10.12
CA SER A 101 6.20 3.60 9.71
C SER A 101 5.34 4.65 9.00
N MET A 102 4.45 4.22 8.11
CA MET A 102 3.50 5.12 7.44
C MET A 102 2.54 5.76 8.46
N ALA A 103 2.04 4.98 9.42
CA ALA A 103 1.14 5.47 10.46
C ALA A 103 1.81 6.50 11.37
N GLU A 104 3.07 6.28 11.78
CA GLU A 104 3.85 7.23 12.58
C GLU A 104 4.07 8.58 11.86
N LEU A 105 4.23 8.57 10.54
CA LEU A 105 4.39 9.77 9.73
C LEU A 105 3.07 10.51 9.49
N SER A 106 1.94 9.88 9.74
CA SER A 106 0.60 10.35 9.37
C SER A 106 -0.04 11.26 10.44
N VAL A 107 0.71 12.24 10.97
CA VAL A 107 0.21 13.18 12.00
C VAL A 107 -0.26 14.46 11.33
N LEU A 108 -1.58 14.60 11.12
CA LEU A 108 -2.23 15.75 10.53
C LEU A 108 -3.16 16.45 11.54
N LYS A 109 -3.20 17.80 11.52
CA LYS A 109 -4.02 18.62 12.42
C LYS A 109 -5.33 19.05 11.78
N LYS A 110 -5.30 19.40 10.48
CA LYS A 110 -6.48 19.89 9.76
C LYS A 110 -7.52 18.78 9.57
N PRO A 111 -8.80 18.99 9.93
CA PRO A 111 -9.83 17.94 9.88
C PRO A 111 -10.09 17.37 8.48
N ASN A 112 -10.06 18.22 7.42
CA ASN A 112 -10.21 17.77 6.05
C ASN A 112 -9.06 16.85 5.62
N LEU A 113 -7.81 17.18 5.96
CA LEU A 113 -6.65 16.34 5.64
C LEU A 113 -6.69 15.02 6.38
N ARG A 114 -7.13 15.01 7.65
CA ARG A 114 -7.33 13.74 8.40
C ARG A 114 -8.36 12.84 7.74
N ARG A 115 -9.49 13.39 7.28
CA ARG A 115 -10.50 12.61 6.54
C ARG A 115 -9.89 11.96 5.30
N HIS A 116 -9.17 12.72 4.46
CA HIS A 116 -8.47 12.16 3.29
C HIS A 116 -7.44 11.08 3.66
N LEU A 117 -6.78 11.24 4.81
CA LEU A 117 -5.85 10.24 5.33
C LEU A 117 -6.59 8.96 5.78
N ASP A 118 -7.71 9.08 6.49
CA ASP A 118 -8.51 7.94 6.95
C ASP A 118 -9.08 7.15 5.75
N GLU A 119 -9.60 7.87 4.73
CA GLU A 119 -10.06 7.29 3.46
C GLU A 119 -8.92 6.57 2.72
N PHE A 120 -7.72 7.16 2.69
CA PHE A 120 -6.53 6.53 2.13
C PHE A 120 -6.19 5.21 2.86
N TRP A 121 -6.17 5.21 4.19
CA TRP A 121 -5.86 4.03 4.98
C TRP A 121 -6.88 2.91 4.77
N GLN A 122 -8.17 3.25 4.80
CA GLN A 122 -9.23 2.27 4.58
C GLN A 122 -9.12 1.63 3.19
N HIS A 123 -8.97 2.46 2.16
CA HIS A 123 -8.82 2.00 0.78
C HIS A 123 -7.55 1.14 0.60
N SER A 124 -6.41 1.56 1.14
CA SER A 124 -5.16 0.80 1.05
C SER A 124 -5.26 -0.58 1.71
N ARG A 125 -5.96 -0.71 2.83
CA ARG A 125 -6.23 -2.02 3.48
C ARG A 125 -7.11 -2.90 2.61
N ASP A 126 -8.14 -2.36 1.99
CA ASP A 126 -9.03 -3.10 1.10
C ASP A 126 -8.30 -3.61 -0.14
N VAL A 127 -7.48 -2.77 -0.76
CA VAL A 127 -6.65 -3.15 -1.91
C VAL A 127 -5.60 -4.18 -1.51
N ALA A 128 -4.93 -4.01 -0.35
CA ALA A 128 -3.95 -4.96 0.16
C ALA A 128 -4.56 -6.36 0.39
N ALA A 129 -5.72 -6.42 1.05
CA ALA A 129 -6.45 -7.68 1.26
C ALA A 129 -6.82 -8.35 -0.06
N THR A 130 -7.32 -7.57 -1.02
CA THR A 130 -7.71 -8.06 -2.35
C THR A 130 -6.50 -8.59 -3.13
N CYS A 131 -5.36 -7.88 -3.10
CA CYS A 131 -4.11 -8.33 -3.71
C CYS A 131 -3.62 -9.65 -3.11
N HIS A 132 -3.67 -9.80 -1.77
CA HIS A 132 -3.31 -11.04 -1.10
C HIS A 132 -4.14 -12.23 -1.59
N VAL A 133 -5.46 -12.04 -1.70
CA VAL A 133 -6.39 -13.08 -2.17
C VAL A 133 -6.14 -13.41 -3.65
N LEU A 134 -6.00 -12.42 -4.52
CA LEU A 134 -5.70 -12.62 -5.94
C LEU A 134 -4.38 -13.37 -6.14
N ALA A 135 -3.35 -13.05 -5.35
CA ALA A 135 -2.04 -13.66 -5.44
C ALA A 135 -2.04 -15.16 -5.10
N LYS A 136 -3.00 -15.66 -4.30
CA LYS A 136 -3.10 -17.10 -3.97
C LYS A 136 -3.28 -17.99 -5.20
N SER A 137 -3.86 -17.45 -6.28
CA SER A 137 -4.02 -18.16 -7.55
C SER A 137 -2.79 -18.08 -8.46
N GLN A 138 -1.81 -17.21 -8.14
CA GLN A 138 -0.64 -16.90 -8.94
C GLN A 138 0.60 -17.59 -8.34
N LYS A 139 0.93 -18.81 -8.80
CA LYS A 139 2.03 -19.62 -8.19
C LYS A 139 3.41 -18.95 -8.17
N HIS A 140 3.65 -17.99 -9.07
CA HIS A 140 4.92 -17.27 -9.18
C HIS A 140 4.98 -15.99 -8.35
N LEU A 141 3.86 -15.53 -7.79
CA LEU A 141 3.80 -14.34 -6.94
C LEU A 141 3.65 -14.74 -5.46
N ASN A 142 4.23 -13.93 -4.59
CA ASN A 142 4.10 -14.12 -3.15
C ASN A 142 2.90 -13.34 -2.62
N PRO A 143 1.92 -13.97 -1.95
CA PRO A 143 0.74 -13.27 -1.43
C PRO A 143 1.05 -12.16 -0.42
N ASP A 144 2.05 -12.33 0.44
CA ASP A 144 2.44 -11.30 1.41
C ASP A 144 3.05 -10.08 0.70
N GLN A 145 3.85 -10.29 -0.35
CA GLN A 145 4.41 -9.20 -1.15
C GLN A 145 3.33 -8.51 -1.99
N ALA A 146 2.35 -9.25 -2.51
CA ALA A 146 1.18 -8.67 -3.17
C ALA A 146 0.35 -7.81 -2.20
N MET A 147 0.20 -8.24 -0.95
CA MET A 147 -0.44 -7.46 0.11
C MET A 147 0.30 -6.15 0.35
N LEU A 148 1.64 -6.18 0.44
CA LEU A 148 2.45 -4.96 0.57
C LEU A 148 2.27 -4.04 -0.63
N ALA A 149 2.32 -4.57 -1.85
CA ALA A 149 2.08 -3.81 -3.07
C ALA A 149 0.74 -3.07 -3.03
N GLY A 150 -0.33 -3.76 -2.60
CA GLY A 150 -1.64 -3.14 -2.40
C GLY A 150 -1.66 -2.08 -1.31
N LEU A 151 -0.95 -2.27 -0.20
CA LEU A 151 -0.86 -1.29 0.88
C LEU A 151 -0.21 0.02 0.46
N ILE A 152 0.84 -0.06 -0.36
CA ILE A 152 1.68 1.08 -0.75
C ILE A 152 1.28 1.72 -2.08
N HIS A 153 0.28 1.20 -2.80
CA HIS A 153 -0.05 1.66 -4.15
C HIS A 153 -0.33 3.17 -4.24
N ASP A 154 -1.00 3.71 -3.23
CA ASP A 154 -1.36 5.13 -3.12
C ASP A 154 -0.50 5.90 -2.08
N ILE A 155 0.66 5.36 -1.68
CA ILE A 155 1.53 5.92 -0.62
C ILE A 155 1.92 7.39 -0.85
N GLY A 156 1.92 7.85 -2.08
CA GLY A 156 2.22 9.24 -2.43
C GLY A 156 1.21 10.26 -1.91
N ARG A 157 0.03 9.82 -1.46
CA ARG A 157 -0.92 10.70 -0.76
C ARG A 157 -0.35 11.19 0.56
N LEU A 158 0.47 10.39 1.25
CA LEU A 158 1.07 10.76 2.53
C LEU A 158 1.97 12.01 2.41
N PRO A 159 3.04 12.03 1.58
CA PRO A 159 3.85 13.24 1.41
C PRO A 159 3.07 14.43 0.85
N LEU A 160 2.03 14.19 0.05
CA LEU A 160 1.15 15.24 -0.46
C LEU A 160 0.36 15.93 0.66
N LEU A 161 -0.32 15.15 1.51
CA LEU A 161 -1.10 15.68 2.63
C LEU A 161 -0.20 16.38 3.65
N LEU A 162 0.99 15.82 3.92
CA LEU A 162 2.01 16.46 4.76
C LEU A 162 2.51 17.78 4.16
N TYR A 163 2.69 17.86 2.85
CA TYR A 163 3.06 19.11 2.18
C TYR A 163 2.00 20.20 2.39
N ILE A 164 0.71 19.88 2.17
CA ILE A 164 -0.41 20.79 2.38
C ILE A 164 -0.46 21.27 3.83
N GLU A 165 -0.30 20.36 4.80
CA GLU A 165 -0.26 20.67 6.24
C GLU A 165 0.91 21.59 6.58
N ASN A 166 2.13 21.21 6.18
CA ASN A 166 3.36 21.93 6.54
C ASN A 166 3.45 23.33 5.90
N LYS A 167 2.92 23.49 4.70
CA LYS A 167 2.81 24.78 4.02
C LYS A 167 1.60 25.58 4.50
N ASN A 168 0.79 25.02 5.39
CA ASN A 168 -0.45 25.61 5.89
C ASN A 168 -1.38 26.12 4.77
N LEU A 169 -1.44 25.37 3.65
CA LEU A 169 -2.29 25.75 2.52
C LEU A 169 -3.76 25.63 2.92
N ASP A 170 -4.52 26.67 2.60
CA ASP A 170 -5.99 26.66 2.74
C ASP A 170 -6.59 26.18 1.42
N VAL A 171 -6.87 24.89 1.34
CA VAL A 171 -7.38 24.23 0.14
C VAL A 171 -8.60 23.37 0.48
N ASP A 172 -9.58 23.39 -0.42
CA ASP A 172 -10.78 22.55 -0.31
C ASP A 172 -10.55 21.14 -0.87
N ASP A 173 -11.54 20.28 -0.70
CA ASP A 173 -11.49 18.89 -1.16
C ASP A 173 -11.34 18.75 -2.69
N VAL A 174 -11.86 19.71 -3.46
CA VAL A 174 -11.74 19.68 -4.93
C VAL A 174 -10.28 19.87 -5.34
N VAL A 175 -9.60 20.81 -4.69
CA VAL A 175 -8.16 21.04 -4.91
C VAL A 175 -7.36 19.87 -4.42
N ILE A 176 -7.63 19.33 -3.21
CA ILE A 176 -6.92 18.14 -2.68
C ILE A 176 -7.06 16.96 -3.63
N ASN A 177 -8.27 16.65 -4.10
CA ASN A 177 -8.51 15.56 -5.05
C ASN A 177 -7.81 15.79 -6.39
N THR A 178 -7.67 17.04 -6.82
CA THR A 178 -6.92 17.38 -8.04
C THR A 178 -5.43 17.16 -7.86
N LEU A 179 -4.87 17.53 -6.71
CA LEU A 179 -3.48 17.29 -6.35
C LEU A 179 -3.19 15.77 -6.24
N ILE A 180 -4.09 15.01 -5.63
CA ILE A 180 -3.97 13.55 -5.54
C ILE A 180 -3.87 12.97 -6.96
N ARG A 181 -4.80 13.28 -7.85
CA ARG A 181 -4.81 12.74 -9.22
C ARG A 181 -3.56 13.11 -10.02
N LYS A 182 -3.03 14.33 -9.86
CA LYS A 182 -1.90 14.83 -10.66
C LYS A 182 -0.53 14.40 -10.10
N CYS A 183 -0.39 14.26 -8.78
CA CYS A 183 0.90 14.23 -8.14
C CYS A 183 1.17 12.96 -7.32
N SER A 184 0.14 12.27 -6.80
CA SER A 184 0.36 11.20 -5.81
C SER A 184 1.15 10.01 -6.38
N ALA A 185 0.88 9.58 -7.60
CA ALA A 185 1.58 8.45 -8.20
C ALA A 185 3.10 8.70 -8.28
N ARG A 186 3.50 9.85 -8.79
CA ARG A 186 4.92 10.22 -8.88
C ARG A 186 5.58 10.44 -7.51
N LEU A 187 4.85 11.02 -6.55
CA LEU A 187 5.34 11.15 -5.17
C LEU A 187 5.54 9.79 -4.52
N GLY A 188 4.63 8.85 -4.76
CA GLY A 188 4.73 7.48 -4.27
C GLY A 188 5.94 6.75 -4.81
N GLU A 189 6.15 6.79 -6.13
CA GLU A 189 7.35 6.23 -6.77
C GLU A 189 8.64 6.76 -6.13
N ARG A 190 8.77 8.09 -6.00
CA ARG A 190 9.94 8.71 -5.38
C ARG A 190 10.11 8.38 -3.90
N LEU A 191 9.02 8.30 -3.15
CA LEU A 191 9.07 7.91 -1.74
C LEU A 191 9.60 6.48 -1.59
N LEU A 192 9.10 5.55 -2.40
CA LEU A 192 9.56 4.16 -2.38
C LEU A 192 11.00 4.02 -2.83
N GLN A 193 11.46 4.81 -3.81
CA GLN A 193 12.87 4.89 -4.19
C GLN A 193 13.73 5.38 -3.03
N ALA A 194 13.32 6.47 -2.37
CA ALA A 194 14.03 7.03 -1.21
C ALA A 194 14.06 6.09 0.00
N TRP A 195 13.09 5.19 0.10
CA TRP A 195 13.01 4.14 1.11
C TRP A 195 13.70 2.82 0.67
N GLU A 196 14.40 2.83 -0.46
CA GLU A 196 15.18 1.69 -0.99
C GLU A 196 14.33 0.43 -1.23
N PHE A 197 13.08 0.60 -1.69
CA PHE A 197 12.24 -0.52 -2.07
C PHE A 197 12.72 -1.19 -3.37
N PRO A 198 12.45 -2.51 -3.55
CA PRO A 198 12.79 -3.20 -4.79
C PRO A 198 12.00 -2.65 -5.98
N PRO A 199 12.59 -2.69 -7.21
CA PRO A 199 12.01 -2.06 -8.41
C PRO A 199 10.57 -2.46 -8.70
N GLU A 200 10.20 -3.72 -8.48
CA GLU A 200 8.85 -4.25 -8.69
C GLU A 200 7.80 -3.66 -7.75
N LEU A 201 8.20 -3.06 -6.63
CA LEU A 201 7.32 -2.32 -5.72
C LEU A 201 7.37 -0.82 -5.99
N VAL A 202 8.53 -0.30 -6.41
CA VAL A 202 8.70 1.12 -6.77
C VAL A 202 7.82 1.52 -7.95
N GLU A 203 7.61 0.65 -8.94
CA GLU A 203 6.75 0.92 -10.09
C GLU A 203 5.26 1.00 -9.77
N ILE A 204 4.80 0.41 -8.65
CA ILE A 204 3.38 0.24 -8.33
C ILE A 204 2.57 1.55 -8.37
N PRO A 205 3.01 2.65 -7.72
CA PRO A 205 2.24 3.89 -7.71
C PRO A 205 1.96 4.47 -9.09
N MET A 206 2.89 4.30 -10.02
CA MET A 206 2.72 4.77 -11.41
C MET A 206 1.95 3.76 -12.25
N ALA A 207 2.27 2.47 -12.12
CA ALA A 207 1.75 1.42 -12.97
C ALA A 207 0.25 1.15 -12.77
N HIS A 208 -0.28 1.29 -11.55
CA HIS A 208 -1.69 0.99 -11.26
C HIS A 208 -2.67 2.04 -11.78
N GLU A 209 -2.21 3.26 -12.08
CA GLU A 209 -3.03 4.33 -12.65
C GLU A 209 -3.33 4.08 -14.14
N ASP A 210 -2.45 3.38 -14.86
CA ASP A 210 -2.67 3.00 -16.25
C ASP A 210 -3.34 1.62 -16.34
N ILE A 211 -4.68 1.60 -16.29
CA ILE A 211 -5.48 0.37 -16.33
C ILE A 211 -5.37 -0.38 -17.66
N TYR A 212 -4.93 0.30 -18.73
CA TYR A 212 -4.72 -0.27 -20.08
C TYR A 212 -3.25 -0.60 -20.36
N ARG A 213 -2.40 -0.59 -19.33
CA ARG A 213 -0.99 -0.85 -19.42
C ARG A 213 -0.69 -2.18 -20.14
N GLU A 214 0.05 -2.09 -21.23
CA GLU A 214 0.57 -3.22 -21.96
C GLU A 214 1.98 -3.59 -21.48
N THR A 215 2.27 -4.87 -21.38
CA THR A 215 3.59 -5.40 -21.03
C THR A 215 3.97 -6.56 -21.95
N ALA A 216 5.25 -6.79 -22.14
CA ALA A 216 5.74 -7.94 -22.92
C ALA A 216 5.51 -9.28 -22.16
N SER A 217 5.31 -9.25 -20.84
CA SER A 217 5.09 -10.44 -20.04
C SER A 217 3.68 -11.00 -20.21
N ARG A 218 3.58 -12.32 -20.32
CA ARG A 218 2.31 -13.06 -20.28
C ARG A 218 1.90 -13.43 -18.85
N LEU A 219 2.83 -13.33 -17.89
CA LEU A 219 2.58 -13.62 -16.48
C LEU A 219 2.13 -12.33 -15.77
N ALA A 220 1.21 -12.47 -14.84
CA ALA A 220 0.77 -11.38 -13.99
C ALA A 220 1.93 -10.85 -13.13
N SER A 221 1.97 -9.52 -12.94
CA SER A 221 2.89 -8.84 -12.02
C SER A 221 2.15 -8.37 -10.75
N TYR A 222 2.88 -7.88 -9.75
CA TYR A 222 2.26 -7.21 -8.60
C TYR A 222 1.47 -5.97 -9.03
N ALA A 223 1.95 -5.23 -10.03
CA ALA A 223 1.23 -4.09 -10.58
C ALA A 223 -0.12 -4.50 -11.19
N ASP A 224 -0.19 -5.65 -11.87
CA ASP A 224 -1.46 -6.15 -12.42
C ASP A 224 -2.44 -6.51 -11.30
N LEU A 225 -1.97 -7.16 -10.23
CA LEU A 225 -2.79 -7.46 -9.07
C LEU A 225 -3.35 -6.18 -8.42
N VAL A 226 -2.49 -5.16 -8.26
CA VAL A 226 -2.89 -3.87 -7.68
C VAL A 226 -3.90 -3.15 -8.58
N THR A 227 -3.67 -3.09 -9.89
CA THR A 227 -4.61 -2.49 -10.85
C THR A 227 -5.98 -3.12 -10.71
N VAL A 228 -6.06 -4.44 -10.76
CA VAL A 228 -7.34 -5.17 -10.65
C VAL A 228 -7.96 -5.00 -9.27
N ALA A 229 -7.18 -5.12 -8.19
CA ALA A 229 -7.66 -4.96 -6.83
C ALA A 229 -8.20 -3.53 -6.58
N ASN A 230 -7.50 -2.51 -7.05
CA ASN A 230 -7.92 -1.11 -6.95
C ASN A 230 -9.24 -0.87 -7.69
N MET A 231 -9.43 -1.47 -8.85
CA MET A 231 -10.69 -1.39 -9.60
C MET A 231 -11.84 -2.13 -8.90
N LEU A 232 -11.58 -3.31 -8.33
CA LEU A 232 -12.57 -4.10 -7.60
C LEU A 232 -13.09 -3.36 -6.35
N THR A 233 -12.22 -2.64 -5.66
CA THR A 233 -12.54 -1.91 -4.42
C THR A 233 -13.18 -0.53 -4.65
N ARG A 234 -13.15 -0.02 -5.88
CA ARG A 234 -13.79 1.26 -6.25
C ARG A 234 -15.15 1.04 -6.92
N ALA A 235 -16.07 1.99 -6.72
CA ALA A 235 -17.37 1.98 -7.40
C ALA A 235 -17.28 2.04 -8.94
N THR A 236 -16.13 2.40 -9.48
CA THR A 236 -15.82 2.46 -10.91
C THR A 236 -15.77 1.09 -11.60
N ALA A 237 -15.71 0.00 -10.84
CA ALA A 237 -15.76 -1.37 -11.37
C ALA A 237 -16.93 -1.65 -12.33
N LYS A 238 -18.04 -0.89 -12.20
CA LYS A 238 -19.26 -1.07 -13.00
C LYS A 238 -19.18 -0.54 -14.43
N VAL A 239 -18.19 0.28 -14.75
CA VAL A 239 -18.16 1.06 -16.03
C VAL A 239 -17.09 0.54 -17.00
N VAL A 240 -16.23 -0.38 -16.57
CA VAL A 240 -15.08 -0.85 -17.34
C VAL A 240 -15.38 -2.20 -18.01
N GLU A 241 -14.94 -2.33 -19.26
CA GLU A 241 -14.97 -3.60 -19.98
C GLU A 241 -13.79 -4.49 -19.53
N TRP A 242 -14.01 -5.26 -18.48
CA TRP A 242 -13.01 -6.10 -17.82
C TRP A 242 -12.22 -7.01 -18.78
N ASN A 243 -12.91 -7.56 -19.79
CA ASN A 243 -12.29 -8.46 -20.77
C ASN A 243 -11.23 -7.79 -21.66
N LYS A 244 -11.25 -6.46 -21.74
CA LYS A 244 -10.27 -5.69 -22.51
C LYS A 244 -9.02 -5.31 -21.72
N LEU A 245 -9.02 -5.59 -20.42
CA LEU A 245 -7.89 -5.24 -19.56
C LEU A 245 -6.85 -6.35 -19.59
N SER A 246 -5.67 -6.04 -20.07
CA SER A 246 -4.55 -6.99 -20.17
C SER A 246 -4.13 -7.52 -18.77
N ALA A 247 -4.24 -6.72 -17.71
CA ALA A 247 -4.03 -7.16 -16.33
C ALA A 247 -5.02 -8.27 -15.92
N VAL A 248 -6.30 -8.11 -16.25
CA VAL A 248 -7.34 -9.13 -15.96
C VAL A 248 -7.06 -10.43 -16.70
N GLN A 249 -6.66 -10.35 -17.97
CA GLN A 249 -6.30 -11.52 -18.79
C GLN A 249 -5.07 -12.24 -18.22
N ARG A 250 -4.03 -11.50 -17.80
CA ARG A 250 -2.82 -12.10 -17.19
C ARG A 250 -3.09 -12.77 -15.85
N ILE A 251 -3.98 -12.22 -15.04
CA ILE A 251 -4.41 -12.83 -13.77
C ILE A 251 -5.28 -14.07 -14.03
N GLY A 252 -5.94 -14.15 -15.19
CA GLY A 252 -6.90 -15.20 -15.49
C GLY A 252 -8.22 -15.06 -14.71
N LEU A 253 -8.59 -13.84 -14.36
CA LEU A 253 -9.84 -13.54 -13.68
C LEU A 253 -10.99 -13.56 -14.71
N ASP A 254 -12.00 -14.38 -14.47
CA ASP A 254 -13.23 -14.33 -15.29
C ASP A 254 -13.96 -13.02 -15.01
N ALA A 255 -14.23 -12.26 -16.10
CA ALA A 255 -14.93 -10.99 -16.02
C ALA A 255 -16.34 -11.10 -15.43
N ASN A 256 -16.97 -12.27 -15.48
CA ASN A 256 -18.26 -12.51 -14.83
C ASN A 256 -18.13 -12.71 -13.32
N LEU A 257 -16.95 -13.15 -12.84
CA LEU A 257 -16.69 -13.40 -11.42
C LEU A 257 -16.38 -12.13 -10.62
N TYR A 258 -16.18 -10.96 -11.26
CA TYR A 258 -15.94 -9.74 -10.48
C TYR A 258 -17.10 -9.39 -9.54
N ARG A 259 -18.35 -9.72 -9.92
CA ARG A 259 -19.54 -9.48 -9.10
C ARG A 259 -19.61 -10.42 -7.90
N GLU A 260 -19.15 -11.66 -8.10
CA GLU A 260 -19.16 -12.71 -7.08
C GLU A 260 -17.86 -12.76 -6.27
N PHE A 261 -16.85 -11.99 -6.68
CA PHE A 261 -15.52 -12.03 -6.06
C PHE A 261 -15.59 -11.78 -4.55
N PHE A 262 -16.29 -10.72 -4.14
CA PHE A 262 -16.40 -10.36 -2.72
C PHE A 262 -17.20 -11.40 -1.94
N GLU A 263 -18.28 -11.94 -2.50
CA GLU A 263 -19.08 -13.01 -1.86
C GLU A 263 -18.28 -14.29 -1.70
N ARG A 264 -17.53 -14.67 -2.74
CA ARG A 264 -16.71 -15.89 -2.77
C ARG A 264 -15.52 -15.82 -1.79
N PHE A 265 -14.90 -14.65 -1.64
CA PHE A 265 -13.70 -14.46 -0.84
C PHE A 265 -13.91 -13.62 0.42
N ASP A 266 -15.16 -13.41 0.85
CA ASP A 266 -15.51 -12.56 1.98
C ASP A 266 -14.70 -12.90 3.26
N ARG A 267 -14.60 -14.17 3.61
CA ARG A 267 -13.82 -14.62 4.78
C ARG A 267 -12.33 -14.34 4.64
N ASP A 268 -11.77 -14.60 3.46
CA ASP A 268 -10.34 -14.37 3.19
C ASP A 268 -10.02 -12.88 3.18
N LEU A 269 -10.91 -12.05 2.65
CA LEU A 269 -10.79 -10.59 2.65
C LEU A 269 -10.90 -10.02 4.06
N ALA A 270 -11.88 -10.48 4.85
CA ALA A 270 -12.03 -10.06 6.24
C ALA A 270 -10.78 -10.40 7.04
N ALA A 271 -10.29 -11.64 6.94
CA ALA A 271 -9.08 -12.08 7.61
C ALA A 271 -7.83 -11.28 7.20
N ALA A 272 -7.71 -10.94 5.91
CA ALA A 272 -6.58 -10.15 5.41
C ALA A 272 -6.65 -8.67 5.85
N ARG A 273 -7.85 -8.08 5.95
CA ARG A 273 -8.04 -6.70 6.48
C ARG A 273 -7.59 -6.57 7.94
N GLU A 274 -7.80 -7.60 8.76
CA GLU A 274 -7.38 -7.61 10.16
C GLU A 274 -5.86 -7.59 10.37
N MET A 275 -5.06 -7.83 9.32
CA MET A 275 -3.60 -7.84 9.42
C MET A 275 -3.00 -6.45 9.61
N PHE A 276 -3.73 -5.38 9.27
CA PHE A 276 -3.23 -4.01 9.39
C PHE A 276 -4.04 -3.19 10.39
N PRO A 277 -3.39 -2.20 11.03
CA PRO A 277 -4.03 -1.33 12.02
C PRO A 277 -5.14 -0.47 11.41
#